data_d842aa0243c9229bd72f8c5faac9781f
#
_entry.id   d842aa0243c9229bd72f8c5faac9781f
#
_cell.length_a   1.000
_cell.length_b   1.000
_cell.length_c   1.000
_cell.angle_alpha   90.00
_cell.angle_beta   90.00
_cell.angle_gamma   90.00
#
_symmetry.space_group_name_H-M   'P 1'
#
loop_
_entity.id
_entity.type
_entity.pdbx_description
1 polymer ?
#
loop_
_entity_poly.entity_id
_entity_poly.type
_entity_poly.pdbx_seq_one_letter_code
_entity_poly.pdbx_strand_id
1 'polypeptide(L)'
;MNDSPSTRRDTLLTLLAGSAAIACPALARAATNEDATYDQGTISHDVTAFFGDTTEGLAKVIEKAFADNGRPNGFIKGEEASAAVTIGVSYGNGTLTLKSGGSRKVYWSGPSIGLDLGANASKVFILVYHLAKADDIYKRYAGVDGSLYYIGGAGINYQRRGSVVLAPIRLGVGLRAGASVGYMHYRKEKSWLPL
;
A
#
# COMPACT_ATOMS: atom_id res chain seq x y z
N MET A 1 7.13 28.41 96.14
CA MET A 1 7.26 27.03 96.66
C MET A 1 6.96 26.10 95.45
N ASN A 2 7.91 25.31 95.19
CA ASN A 2 7.96 24.12 94.32
C ASN A 2 7.90 24.35 92.80
N ASP A 3 9.02 24.34 92.21
CA ASP A 3 9.92 23.25 91.72
C ASP A 3 9.43 22.46 90.55
N SER A 4 10.00 22.71 89.47
CA SER A 4 10.79 22.03 88.43
C SER A 4 10.46 20.56 88.17
N PRO A 5 11.06 19.93 87.18
CA PRO A 5 12.11 20.32 86.19
C PRO A 5 11.83 19.95 84.79
N SER A 6 12.63 20.55 83.94
CA SER A 6 12.82 20.25 82.50
C SER A 6 13.29 18.84 82.26
N THR A 7 12.73 18.23 81.22
CA THR A 7 13.41 17.08 80.58
C THR A 7 13.60 17.36 79.09
N ARG A 8 14.83 17.60 78.76
CA ARG A 8 15.29 17.65 77.34
C ARG A 8 15.21 16.28 76.80
N ARG A 9 14.49 16.13 75.73
CA ARG A 9 14.61 14.97 74.82
C ARG A 9 15.17 15.42 73.53
N ASP A 10 16.42 15.03 73.32
CA ASP A 10 17.11 15.08 72.03
C ASP A 10 16.44 14.17 71.05
N THR A 11 15.82 14.74 70.06
CA THR A 11 15.34 13.98 68.90
C THR A 11 16.41 14.07 67.80
N LEU A 12 17.08 12.96 67.63
CA LEU A 12 17.96 12.70 66.50
C LEU A 12 17.17 12.76 65.20
N LEU A 13 17.46 13.75 64.37
CA LEU A 13 17.01 13.79 62.97
C LEU A 13 17.86 12.84 62.15
N THR A 14 17.31 11.68 61.84
CA THR A 14 17.84 10.78 60.82
C THR A 14 17.40 11.29 59.42
N LEU A 15 18.35 11.86 58.69
CA LEU A 15 18.20 12.20 57.29
C LEU A 15 18.19 10.90 56.45
N LEU A 16 17.03 10.47 55.99
CA LEU A 16 16.85 9.48 54.95
C LEU A 16 17.09 10.18 53.58
N ALA A 17 18.23 9.96 53.01
CA ALA A 17 18.50 10.31 51.62
C ALA A 17 17.73 9.35 50.69
N GLY A 18 16.54 9.77 50.29
CA GLY A 18 15.77 9.09 49.25
C GLY A 18 16.36 9.37 47.88
N SER A 19 17.06 8.42 47.31
CA SER A 19 17.50 8.45 45.89
C SER A 19 16.27 8.34 44.98
N ALA A 20 15.77 9.47 44.49
CA ALA A 20 14.78 9.50 43.44
C ALA A 20 15.45 9.02 42.14
N ALA A 21 15.23 7.77 41.79
CA ALA A 21 15.53 7.26 40.45
C ALA A 21 14.61 7.98 39.43
N ILE A 22 15.16 8.93 38.71
CA ILE A 22 14.49 9.54 37.56
C ILE A 22 14.42 8.46 36.49
N ALA A 23 13.29 7.75 36.43
CA ALA A 23 12.95 6.92 35.30
C ALA A 23 12.76 7.84 34.08
N CYS A 24 13.80 7.92 33.23
CA CYS A 24 13.68 8.52 31.93
C CYS A 24 12.61 7.72 31.16
N PRO A 25 11.45 8.30 30.75
CA PRO A 25 10.57 7.62 29.85
C PRO A 25 11.35 7.47 28.54
N ALA A 26 11.68 6.23 28.18
CA ALA A 26 12.11 5.92 26.85
C ALA A 26 11.04 6.46 25.92
N LEU A 27 11.34 7.55 25.22
CA LEU A 27 10.53 8.07 24.12
C LEU A 27 10.43 6.92 23.12
N ALA A 28 9.36 6.13 23.22
CA ALA A 28 8.95 5.24 22.17
C ALA A 28 8.75 6.13 20.94
N ARG A 29 9.75 6.14 20.06
CA ARG A 29 9.67 6.80 18.77
C ARG A 29 8.53 6.13 18.05
N ALA A 30 7.38 6.79 18.03
CA ALA A 30 6.28 6.40 17.19
C ALA A 30 6.86 6.36 15.77
N ALA A 31 6.92 5.16 15.17
CA ALA A 31 7.30 5.02 13.79
C ALA A 31 6.39 5.95 13.00
N THR A 32 6.96 6.98 12.39
CA THR A 32 6.20 7.90 11.58
C THR A 32 5.60 7.08 10.43
N ASN A 33 4.39 7.37 10.00
CA ASN A 33 3.74 6.69 8.86
C ASN A 33 4.62 6.71 7.59
N GLU A 34 5.59 7.60 7.53
CA GLU A 34 6.60 7.72 6.48
C GLU A 34 7.54 6.51 6.39
N ASP A 35 7.94 5.92 7.53
CA ASP A 35 8.80 4.74 7.55
C ASP A 35 8.11 3.49 6.98
N ALA A 36 6.77 3.45 7.04
CA ALA A 36 5.94 2.34 6.56
C ALA A 36 5.41 2.52 5.11
N THR A 37 5.72 3.64 4.46
CA THR A 37 5.21 3.99 3.13
C THR A 37 6.32 4.44 2.18
N TYR A 38 6.10 4.26 0.87
CA TYR A 38 7.01 4.72 -0.16
C TYR A 38 6.75 6.19 -0.51
N ASP A 39 7.81 6.96 -0.68
CA ASP A 39 7.74 8.30 -1.26
C ASP A 39 7.55 8.25 -2.79
N GLN A 40 7.15 9.38 -3.37
CA GLN A 40 6.85 9.47 -4.79
C GLN A 40 8.09 9.29 -5.67
N GLY A 41 9.26 9.77 -5.24
CA GLY A 41 10.50 9.62 -5.98
C GLY A 41 10.92 8.16 -6.12
N THR A 42 10.85 7.40 -5.01
CA THR A 42 11.11 5.95 -5.00
C THR A 42 10.15 5.20 -5.93
N ILE A 43 8.85 5.49 -5.83
CA ILE A 43 7.85 4.85 -6.70
C ILE A 43 8.07 5.22 -8.17
N SER A 44 8.35 6.47 -8.49
CA SER A 44 8.61 6.92 -9.87
C SER A 44 9.81 6.19 -10.47
N HIS A 45 10.90 6.06 -9.71
CA HIS A 45 12.07 5.29 -10.11
C HIS A 45 11.72 3.82 -10.37
N ASP A 46 11.04 3.17 -9.43
CA ASP A 46 10.66 1.76 -9.53
C ASP A 46 9.72 1.46 -10.70
N VAL A 47 8.75 2.34 -10.94
CA VAL A 47 7.78 2.23 -12.05
C VAL A 47 8.49 2.40 -13.38
N THR A 48 9.35 3.42 -13.50
CA THR A 48 10.14 3.68 -14.70
C THR A 48 11.08 2.51 -15.03
N ALA A 49 11.81 2.02 -14.02
CA ALA A 49 12.71 0.87 -14.19
C ALA A 49 11.94 -0.40 -14.62
N PHE A 50 10.73 -0.59 -14.08
CA PHE A 50 9.91 -1.75 -14.40
C PHE A 50 9.37 -1.72 -15.84
N PHE A 51 8.85 -0.58 -16.28
CA PHE A 51 8.33 -0.44 -17.65
C PHE A 51 9.45 -0.30 -18.68
N GLY A 52 10.60 0.24 -18.29
CA GLY A 52 11.74 0.51 -19.17
C GLY A 52 11.58 1.78 -19.99
N ASP A 53 10.65 2.63 -19.62
CA ASP A 53 10.36 3.89 -20.32
C ASP A 53 9.87 4.96 -19.33
N THR A 54 10.20 6.21 -19.62
CA THR A 54 9.74 7.37 -18.87
C THR A 54 8.90 8.24 -19.80
N THR A 55 7.59 8.14 -19.68
CA THR A 55 6.67 9.00 -20.43
C THR A 55 6.07 10.06 -19.52
N GLU A 56 5.72 11.20 -20.10
CA GLU A 56 4.98 12.25 -19.36
C GLU A 56 3.67 11.71 -18.80
N GLY A 57 2.99 10.84 -19.53
CA GLY A 57 1.77 10.18 -19.06
C GLY A 57 2.00 9.33 -17.84
N LEU A 58 3.12 8.60 -17.76
CA LEU A 58 3.47 7.80 -16.59
C LEU A 58 3.70 8.66 -15.35
N ALA A 59 4.42 9.76 -15.49
CA ALA A 59 4.62 10.71 -14.39
C ALA A 59 3.29 11.27 -13.87
N LYS A 60 2.38 11.66 -14.76
CA LYS A 60 1.07 12.21 -14.40
C LYS A 60 0.15 11.20 -13.72
N VAL A 61 0.14 9.92 -14.12
CA VAL A 61 -0.66 8.89 -13.41
C VAL A 61 -0.10 8.58 -12.03
N ILE A 62 1.22 8.63 -11.83
CA ILE A 62 1.84 8.48 -10.52
C ILE A 62 1.47 9.67 -9.61
N GLU A 63 1.62 10.90 -10.12
CA GLU A 63 1.24 12.11 -9.38
C GLU A 63 -0.24 12.06 -8.95
N LYS A 64 -1.14 11.69 -9.87
CA LYS A 64 -2.55 11.49 -9.54
C LYS A 64 -2.78 10.43 -8.47
N ALA A 65 -2.09 9.30 -8.53
CA ALA A 65 -2.22 8.24 -7.53
C ALA A 65 -1.84 8.72 -6.13
N PHE A 66 -0.78 9.53 -6.03
CA PHE A 66 -0.34 10.15 -4.77
C PHE A 66 -1.29 11.25 -4.29
N ALA A 67 -1.83 12.06 -5.19
CA ALA A 67 -2.83 13.06 -4.85
C ALA A 67 -4.12 12.46 -4.31
N ASP A 68 -4.59 11.38 -4.92
CA ASP A 68 -5.87 10.74 -4.57
C ASP A 68 -5.80 9.87 -3.31
N ASN A 69 -4.67 9.15 -3.09
CA ASN A 69 -4.57 8.10 -2.06
C ASN A 69 -3.37 8.27 -1.11
N GLY A 70 -2.55 9.30 -1.31
CA GLY A 70 -1.34 9.52 -0.51
C GLY A 70 -0.22 8.54 -0.86
N ARG A 71 0.57 8.16 0.14
CA ARG A 71 1.76 7.31 -0.01
C ARG A 71 1.39 5.83 0.06
N PRO A 72 1.74 5.01 -0.95
CA PRO A 72 1.49 3.58 -0.92
C PRO A 72 2.41 2.89 0.10
N ASN A 73 1.91 1.82 0.73
CA ASN A 73 2.70 0.99 1.62
C ASN A 73 3.21 -0.31 0.99
N GLY A 74 2.87 -0.52 -0.28
CA GLY A 74 3.35 -1.64 -1.07
C GLY A 74 3.14 -1.43 -2.55
N PHE A 75 3.69 -2.35 -3.34
CA PHE A 75 3.43 -2.42 -4.78
C PHE A 75 3.49 -3.86 -5.29
N ILE A 76 2.87 -4.10 -6.45
CA ILE A 76 2.96 -5.37 -7.18
C ILE A 76 3.57 -5.09 -8.53
N LYS A 77 4.66 -5.78 -8.88
CA LYS A 77 5.23 -5.84 -10.22
C LYS A 77 4.76 -7.12 -10.89
N GLY A 78 4.09 -7.03 -12.02
CA GLY A 78 3.52 -8.20 -12.65
C GLY A 78 3.13 -8.02 -14.11
N GLU A 79 2.49 -9.06 -14.63
CA GLU A 79 2.00 -9.13 -16.00
C GLU A 79 0.53 -9.52 -15.99
N GLU A 80 -0.20 -9.00 -16.95
CA GLU A 80 -1.63 -9.25 -17.13
C GLU A 80 -1.91 -9.54 -18.60
N ALA A 81 -2.65 -10.60 -18.84
CA ALA A 81 -3.21 -10.91 -20.14
C ALA A 81 -4.74 -10.80 -20.07
N SER A 82 -5.32 -10.16 -21.06
CA SER A 82 -6.77 -10.04 -21.20
C SER A 82 -7.20 -10.62 -22.52
N ALA A 83 -8.30 -11.35 -22.53
CA ALA A 83 -8.99 -11.80 -23.71
C ALA A 83 -10.41 -11.23 -23.69
N ALA A 84 -10.64 -10.20 -24.49
CA ALA A 84 -11.96 -9.57 -24.60
C ALA A 84 -12.24 -9.08 -26.02
N VAL A 85 -13.41 -9.43 -26.50
CA VAL A 85 -14.10 -8.73 -27.59
C VAL A 85 -15.39 -8.21 -26.97
N THR A 86 -15.37 -6.98 -26.44
CA THR A 86 -16.45 -6.34 -25.67
C THR A 86 -16.45 -6.71 -24.18
N ILE A 87 -16.64 -7.96 -23.80
CA ILE A 87 -16.57 -8.49 -22.43
C ILE A 87 -15.65 -9.68 -22.42
N GLY A 88 -14.74 -9.74 -21.48
CA GLY A 88 -13.76 -10.81 -21.36
C GLY A 88 -13.29 -11.02 -19.93
N VAL A 89 -12.15 -11.69 -19.79
CA VAL A 89 -11.53 -11.97 -18.53
C VAL A 89 -10.06 -11.54 -18.57
N SER A 90 -9.62 -10.85 -17.53
CA SER A 90 -8.21 -10.57 -17.29
C SER A 90 -7.63 -11.58 -16.32
N TYR A 91 -6.43 -12.04 -16.61
CA TYR A 91 -5.63 -12.88 -15.75
C TYR A 91 -4.24 -12.25 -15.58
N GLY A 92 -3.78 -12.20 -14.36
CA GLY A 92 -2.45 -11.69 -14.11
C GLY A 92 -1.74 -12.44 -13.00
N ASN A 93 -0.45 -12.18 -12.93
CA ASN A 93 0.42 -12.66 -11.88
C ASN A 93 1.52 -11.66 -11.60
N GLY A 94 2.03 -11.64 -10.37
CA GLY A 94 3.08 -10.72 -9.98
C GLY A 94 3.63 -11.02 -8.60
N THR A 95 4.47 -10.11 -8.15
CA THR A 95 5.07 -10.17 -6.83
C THR A 95 4.69 -8.91 -6.06
N LEU A 96 3.97 -9.07 -4.96
CA LEU A 96 3.71 -8.03 -3.97
C LEU A 96 4.96 -7.81 -3.13
N THR A 97 5.33 -6.56 -2.91
CA THR A 97 6.38 -6.12 -1.97
C THR A 97 5.80 -5.06 -1.05
N LEU A 98 5.91 -5.25 0.26
CA LEU A 98 5.52 -4.26 1.27
C LEU A 98 6.75 -3.50 1.78
N LYS A 99 6.60 -2.23 2.07
CA LYS A 99 7.64 -1.38 2.69
C LYS A 99 8.06 -1.88 4.07
N SER A 100 7.11 -2.39 4.84
CA SER A 100 7.34 -3.01 6.15
C SER A 100 8.10 -4.35 6.09
N GLY A 101 8.42 -4.81 4.88
CA GLY A 101 9.03 -6.10 4.62
C GLY A 101 8.00 -7.18 4.26
N GLY A 102 8.50 -8.21 3.61
CA GLY A 102 7.68 -9.29 3.09
C GLY A 102 7.35 -9.16 1.62
N SER A 103 7.45 -10.28 0.93
CA SER A 103 7.11 -10.43 -0.47
C SER A 103 6.22 -11.65 -0.66
N ARG A 104 5.24 -11.56 -1.56
CA ARG A 104 4.31 -12.65 -1.86
C ARG A 104 4.05 -12.73 -3.35
N LYS A 105 4.00 -13.96 -3.85
CA LYS A 105 3.46 -14.23 -5.18
C LYS A 105 1.95 -14.00 -5.15
N VAL A 106 1.43 -13.32 -6.15
CA VAL A 106 0.03 -12.95 -6.25
C VAL A 106 -0.46 -13.26 -7.65
N TYR A 107 -1.63 -13.87 -7.74
CA TYR A 107 -2.37 -14.10 -8.98
C TYR A 107 -3.69 -13.35 -8.89
N TRP A 108 -4.18 -12.85 -10.00
CA TRP A 108 -5.50 -12.20 -10.04
C TRP A 108 -6.27 -12.56 -11.28
N SER A 109 -7.57 -12.49 -11.17
CA SER A 109 -8.50 -12.64 -12.28
C SER A 109 -9.76 -11.85 -12.03
N GLY A 110 -10.38 -11.39 -13.09
CA GLY A 110 -11.65 -10.67 -13.02
C GLY A 110 -12.21 -10.34 -14.38
N PRO A 111 -13.46 -9.85 -14.45
CA PRO A 111 -14.03 -9.40 -15.69
C PRO A 111 -13.27 -8.19 -16.24
N SER A 112 -13.13 -8.13 -17.55
CA SER A 112 -12.60 -6.99 -18.27
C SER A 112 -13.55 -6.58 -19.38
N ILE A 113 -13.58 -5.27 -19.64
CA ILE A 113 -14.31 -4.71 -20.77
C ILE A 113 -13.32 -3.99 -21.66
N GLY A 114 -13.39 -4.19 -22.95
CA GLY A 114 -12.56 -3.51 -23.91
C GLY A 114 -12.29 -4.36 -25.16
N LEU A 115 -11.66 -3.74 -26.13
CA LEU A 115 -11.11 -4.43 -27.29
C LEU A 115 -9.67 -4.80 -26.99
N ASP A 116 -9.45 -5.95 -26.42
CA ASP A 116 -8.12 -6.53 -26.28
C ASP A 116 -8.00 -7.70 -27.27
N LEU A 117 -7.56 -7.40 -28.48
CA LEU A 117 -7.40 -8.38 -29.56
C LEU A 117 -6.03 -9.07 -29.50
N GLY A 118 -5.26 -8.92 -28.44
CA GLY A 118 -3.93 -9.49 -28.31
C GLY A 118 -3.80 -10.43 -27.12
N ALA A 119 -3.42 -11.68 -27.38
CA ALA A 119 -3.04 -12.65 -26.36
C ALA A 119 -1.67 -12.33 -25.68
N ASN A 120 -1.15 -11.14 -25.87
CA ASN A 120 0.14 -10.72 -25.31
C ASN A 120 -0.02 -10.23 -23.90
N ALA A 121 0.77 -10.78 -23.00
CA ALA A 121 0.87 -10.27 -21.62
C ALA A 121 1.42 -8.84 -21.64
N SER A 122 0.76 -7.95 -20.91
CA SER A 122 1.17 -6.56 -20.71
C SER A 122 1.69 -6.38 -19.30
N LYS A 123 2.75 -5.59 -19.13
CA LYS A 123 3.26 -5.22 -17.82
C LYS A 123 2.22 -4.40 -17.06
N VAL A 124 2.08 -4.67 -15.77
CA VAL A 124 1.25 -3.89 -14.85
C VAL A 124 2.00 -3.63 -13.55
N PHE A 125 1.96 -2.38 -13.09
CA PHE A 125 2.50 -1.98 -11.81
C PHE A 125 1.33 -1.52 -10.92
N ILE A 126 1.09 -2.22 -9.80
CA ILE A 126 -0.06 -1.94 -8.94
C ILE A 126 0.45 -1.30 -7.65
N LEU A 127 0.06 -0.05 -7.39
CA LEU A 127 0.28 0.58 -6.10
C LEU A 127 -0.70 0.02 -5.08
N VAL A 128 -0.22 -0.22 -3.86
CA VAL A 128 -0.99 -0.82 -2.77
C VAL A 128 -1.03 0.13 -1.59
N TYR A 129 -2.23 0.43 -1.12
CA TYR A 129 -2.47 1.37 -0.03
C TYR A 129 -3.17 0.68 1.14
N HIS A 130 -2.73 0.99 2.36
CA HIS A 130 -3.33 0.55 3.63
C HIS A 130 -3.44 -0.98 3.80
N LEU A 131 -2.55 -1.74 3.18
CA LEU A 131 -2.49 -3.19 3.35
C LEU A 131 -1.67 -3.52 4.61
N ALA A 132 -2.32 -4.01 5.67
CA ALA A 132 -1.68 -4.25 6.95
C ALA A 132 -0.69 -5.43 6.90
N LYS A 133 -1.06 -6.52 6.22
CA LYS A 133 -0.24 -7.73 6.06
C LYS A 133 -0.29 -8.21 4.62
N ALA A 134 0.81 -8.77 4.14
CA ALA A 134 0.89 -9.24 2.75
C ALA A 134 -0.18 -10.29 2.40
N ASP A 135 -0.55 -11.15 3.35
CA ASP A 135 -1.57 -12.17 3.13
C ASP A 135 -3.01 -11.61 3.04
N ASP A 136 -3.24 -10.39 3.50
CA ASP A 136 -4.55 -9.74 3.41
C ASP A 136 -4.91 -9.31 1.98
N ILE A 137 -3.94 -9.38 1.03
CA ILE A 137 -4.17 -9.09 -0.39
C ILE A 137 -5.13 -10.09 -1.04
N TYR A 138 -5.17 -11.35 -0.57
CA TYR A 138 -5.92 -12.43 -1.20
C TYR A 138 -7.42 -12.33 -0.97
N LYS A 139 -8.04 -11.34 -1.61
CA LYS A 139 -9.47 -11.00 -1.51
C LYS A 139 -10.00 -10.49 -2.86
N ARG A 140 -11.31 -10.28 -2.92
CA ARG A 140 -11.96 -9.58 -4.03
C ARG A 140 -11.96 -8.08 -3.74
N TYR A 141 -11.58 -7.29 -4.73
CA TYR A 141 -11.59 -5.83 -4.70
C TYR A 141 -12.55 -5.33 -5.78
N ALA A 142 -13.52 -4.52 -5.39
CA ALA A 142 -14.44 -3.92 -6.34
C ALA A 142 -13.77 -2.77 -7.09
N GLY A 143 -14.05 -2.65 -8.37
CA GLY A 143 -13.68 -1.47 -9.15
C GLY A 143 -14.39 -0.22 -8.59
N VAL A 144 -13.68 0.90 -8.61
CA VAL A 144 -14.25 2.20 -8.23
C VAL A 144 -14.72 2.91 -9.48
N ASP A 145 -16.01 3.15 -9.58
CA ASP A 145 -16.62 3.81 -10.73
C ASP A 145 -16.02 5.23 -10.92
N GLY A 146 -15.81 5.59 -12.19
CA GLY A 146 -15.23 6.89 -12.54
C GLY A 146 -13.76 7.08 -12.17
N SER A 147 -13.08 6.07 -11.64
CA SER A 147 -11.68 6.17 -11.23
C SER A 147 -10.68 6.00 -12.38
N LEU A 148 -11.14 5.67 -13.57
CA LEU A 148 -10.26 5.53 -14.73
C LEU A 148 -9.70 6.90 -15.14
N TYR A 149 -8.39 7.01 -15.08
CA TYR A 149 -7.65 8.16 -15.59
C TYR A 149 -6.63 7.71 -16.62
N TYR A 150 -6.65 8.34 -17.79
CA TYR A 150 -5.78 7.99 -18.90
C TYR A 150 -5.15 9.25 -19.50
N ILE A 151 -3.82 9.25 -19.63
CA ILE A 151 -3.09 10.36 -20.20
C ILE A 151 -1.75 9.88 -20.81
N GLY A 152 -1.42 10.37 -21.99
CA GLY A 152 -0.09 10.18 -22.61
C GLY A 152 0.34 8.71 -22.74
N GLY A 153 -0.59 7.80 -23.04
CA GLY A 153 -0.29 6.37 -23.17
C GLY A 153 -0.22 5.59 -21.86
N ALA A 154 -0.44 6.24 -20.72
CA ALA A 154 -0.51 5.59 -19.41
C ALA A 154 -1.93 5.66 -18.84
N GLY A 155 -2.36 4.61 -18.16
CA GLY A 155 -3.66 4.54 -17.51
C GLY A 155 -3.58 4.01 -16.09
N ILE A 156 -4.46 4.50 -15.23
CA ILE A 156 -4.66 4.04 -13.86
C ILE A 156 -6.15 3.94 -13.58
N ASN A 157 -6.55 2.97 -12.79
CA ASN A 157 -7.87 2.84 -12.20
C ASN A 157 -7.76 2.35 -10.77
N TYR A 158 -8.82 2.47 -9.98
CA TYR A 158 -8.78 2.05 -8.59
C TYR A 158 -9.68 0.85 -8.33
N GLN A 159 -9.21 -0.02 -7.45
CA GLN A 159 -9.94 -1.16 -6.91
C GLN A 159 -9.91 -1.04 -5.40
N ARG A 160 -11.03 -1.29 -4.72
CA ARG A 160 -11.15 -1.06 -3.28
C ARG A 160 -11.82 -2.22 -2.55
N ARG A 161 -11.33 -2.46 -1.33
CA ARG A 161 -12.00 -3.29 -0.34
C ARG A 161 -11.75 -2.74 1.06
N GLY A 162 -12.78 -2.20 1.70
CA GLY A 162 -12.63 -1.48 2.97
C GLY A 162 -11.67 -0.30 2.82
N SER A 163 -10.64 -0.24 3.66
CA SER A 163 -9.58 0.77 3.59
C SER A 163 -8.52 0.50 2.53
N VAL A 164 -8.36 -0.76 2.11
CA VAL A 164 -7.32 -1.14 1.15
C VAL A 164 -7.69 -0.67 -0.25
N VAL A 165 -6.78 0.04 -0.90
CA VAL A 165 -6.90 0.48 -2.28
C VAL A 165 -5.76 -0.09 -3.10
N LEU A 166 -6.08 -0.58 -4.28
CA LEU A 166 -5.14 -1.04 -5.30
C LEU A 166 -5.27 -0.14 -6.52
N ALA A 167 -4.15 0.32 -7.04
CA ALA A 167 -4.11 1.25 -8.17
C ALA A 167 -3.22 0.68 -9.30
N PRO A 168 -3.77 -0.16 -10.18
CA PRO A 168 -3.06 -0.69 -11.33
C PRO A 168 -2.70 0.40 -12.33
N ILE A 169 -1.41 0.52 -12.65
CA ILE A 169 -0.84 1.38 -13.68
C ILE A 169 -0.46 0.50 -14.88
N ARG A 170 -0.88 0.90 -16.07
CA ARG A 170 -0.63 0.20 -17.34
C ARG A 170 -0.12 1.18 -18.40
N LEU A 171 0.76 0.72 -19.29
CA LEU A 171 1.24 1.48 -20.44
C LEU A 171 0.76 0.87 -21.77
N GLY A 172 0.82 1.67 -22.83
CA GLY A 172 0.51 1.23 -24.19
C GLY A 172 -0.97 1.02 -24.44
N VAL A 173 -1.79 1.65 -23.67
CA VAL A 173 -3.22 1.43 -23.63
C VAL A 173 -3.91 2.39 -24.58
N GLY A 174 -3.88 2.15 -25.85
CA GLY A 174 -4.88 2.77 -26.71
C GLY A 174 -6.30 2.57 -26.16
N LEU A 175 -7.21 2.05 -26.91
CA LEU A 175 -8.55 1.64 -26.44
C LEU A 175 -8.55 0.45 -25.43
N ARG A 176 -7.38 0.03 -24.96
CA ARG A 176 -7.19 -1.02 -23.93
C ARG A 176 -7.38 -0.53 -22.48
N ALA A 177 -8.00 0.61 -22.29
CA ALA A 177 -8.47 1.00 -20.98
C ALA A 177 -9.56 0.03 -20.52
N GLY A 178 -9.21 -1.27 -20.46
CA GLY A 178 -10.01 -2.30 -19.82
C GLY A 178 -10.25 -1.85 -18.39
N ALA A 179 -11.25 -1.00 -18.22
CA ALA A 179 -11.77 -0.74 -16.90
C ALA A 179 -12.13 -2.10 -16.34
N SER A 180 -11.51 -2.49 -15.23
CA SER A 180 -11.99 -3.63 -14.46
C SER A 180 -13.37 -3.26 -13.97
N VAL A 181 -14.35 -3.53 -14.80
CA VAL A 181 -15.75 -3.25 -14.49
C VAL A 181 -16.23 -4.39 -13.62
N GLY A 182 -16.47 -4.09 -12.37
CA GLY A 182 -16.96 -5.05 -11.41
C GLY A 182 -15.97 -5.35 -10.29
N TYR A 183 -15.14 -6.36 -10.42
CA TYR A 183 -14.21 -6.74 -9.36
C TYR A 183 -12.94 -7.43 -9.90
N MET A 184 -11.88 -7.44 -9.09
CA MET A 184 -10.69 -8.24 -9.30
C MET A 184 -10.44 -9.14 -8.08
N HIS A 185 -10.22 -10.42 -8.30
CA HIS A 185 -9.96 -11.39 -7.25
C HIS A 185 -8.47 -11.74 -7.19
N TYR A 186 -7.81 -11.38 -6.10
CA TYR A 186 -6.41 -11.70 -5.84
C TYR A 186 -6.32 -13.02 -5.04
N ARG A 187 -5.39 -13.91 -5.45
CA ARG A 187 -5.25 -15.27 -4.93
C ARG A 187 -3.78 -15.68 -4.74
N LYS A 188 -3.57 -16.70 -3.89
CA LYS A 188 -2.24 -17.32 -3.68
C LYS A 188 -1.82 -18.19 -4.85
N GLU A 189 -2.78 -18.85 -5.47
CA GLU A 189 -2.58 -19.84 -6.51
C GLU A 189 -3.21 -19.41 -7.82
N LYS A 190 -2.64 -19.91 -8.92
CA LYS A 190 -3.19 -19.68 -10.24
C LYS A 190 -4.54 -20.39 -10.37
N SER A 191 -5.56 -19.65 -10.74
CA SER A 191 -6.89 -20.19 -11.03
C SER A 191 -7.33 -19.70 -12.40
N TRP A 192 -7.83 -20.61 -13.21
CA TRP A 192 -8.42 -20.32 -14.51
C TRP A 192 -9.92 -19.97 -14.42
N LEU A 193 -10.53 -20.21 -13.26
CA LEU A 193 -11.91 -19.83 -13.00
C LEU A 193 -11.96 -18.39 -12.48
N PRO A 194 -12.67 -17.48 -13.15
CA PRO A 194 -12.78 -16.07 -12.75
C PRO A 194 -13.67 -15.87 -11.50
N LEU A 195 -14.33 -16.91 -11.01
CA LEU A 195 -15.31 -16.89 -9.91
C LEU A 195 -14.68 -17.14 -8.55
#